data_4c0ab15996704c73a7cd16b6a8ceeb4a
#
_entry.id   4c0ab15996704c73a7cd16b6a8ceeb4a
#
_cell.length_a   1.000
_cell.length_b   1.000
_cell.length_c   1.000
_cell.angle_alpha   90.00
_cell.angle_beta   90.00
_cell.angle_gamma   90.00
#
_symmetry.space_group_name_H-M   'P 1'
#
loop_
_entity.id
_entity.type
_entity.pdbx_description
1 polymer ?
#
loop_
_entity_poly.entity_id
_entity_poly.type
_entity_poly.pdbx_seq_one_letter_code
_entity_poly.pdbx_strand_id
1 'polypeptide(L)'
;MKKLRIITAIALLASMVACNPIEDKSLRDDYITNAGTPVTSEELTSYLHVDQPYPNTETAVEGDQIVSLKNDRPEIGGVWHVVTSMGETILKSDSCTYTYESNGEFEVYYVALSAGKIVESAHFPITVTNVFDPWAGYLTGAKDKADRGAKKTWAWREVSWGSVCNMGAHGGWKYASAGYTPESNFCWWGNVKMSDVSADEKMVFEYAGSKMTTYNADGSVKATGTFGFNKEVPEDAVLGSLITTAPTIGARFDEVGQGQNNSFYLLTFDNDYITIFHKTPSSAMADWSDYGWYAYFK
;
A
#
# COMPACT_ATOMS: atom_id res chain seq x y z
N MET A 1 16.45 55.22 -31.09
CA MET A 1 15.95 54.18 -30.18
C MET A 1 14.63 53.52 -30.63
N LYS A 2 13.64 54.24 -31.18
CA LYS A 2 12.37 53.60 -31.64
C LYS A 2 12.56 52.64 -32.82
N LYS A 3 13.44 52.95 -33.81
CA LYS A 3 13.69 52.08 -34.97
C LYS A 3 14.38 50.75 -34.60
N LEU A 4 15.25 50.73 -33.61
CA LEU A 4 15.91 49.49 -33.13
C LEU A 4 14.93 48.52 -32.44
N ARG A 5 13.95 49.03 -31.69
CA ARG A 5 12.91 48.22 -31.04
C ARG A 5 11.96 47.54 -32.03
N ILE A 6 11.68 48.21 -33.17
CA ILE A 6 10.83 47.63 -34.22
C ILE A 6 11.54 46.50 -34.95
N ILE A 7 12.84 46.63 -35.24
CA ILE A 7 13.66 45.57 -35.87
C ILE A 7 13.76 44.36 -34.97
N THR A 8 13.95 44.56 -33.67
CA THR A 8 13.99 43.45 -32.69
C THR A 8 12.65 42.73 -32.56
N ALA A 9 11.53 43.46 -32.61
CA ALA A 9 10.19 42.86 -32.58
C ALA A 9 9.88 42.04 -33.83
N ILE A 10 10.28 42.51 -35.01
CA ILE A 10 10.11 41.78 -36.28
C ILE A 10 11.00 40.52 -36.31
N ALA A 11 12.23 40.57 -35.79
CA ALA A 11 13.10 39.41 -35.70
C ALA A 11 12.56 38.35 -34.73
N LEU A 12 11.93 38.77 -33.62
CA LEU A 12 11.30 37.85 -32.67
C LEU A 12 10.04 37.19 -33.26
N LEU A 13 9.23 37.91 -34.04
CA LEU A 13 8.07 37.32 -34.72
C LEU A 13 8.50 36.35 -35.83
N ALA A 14 9.58 36.65 -36.56
CA ALA A 14 10.11 35.76 -37.58
C ALA A 14 10.68 34.46 -37.00
N SER A 15 11.25 34.51 -35.79
CA SER A 15 11.73 33.30 -35.10
C SER A 15 10.62 32.39 -34.58
N MET A 16 9.45 32.92 -34.29
CA MET A 16 8.29 32.09 -33.88
C MET A 16 7.61 31.38 -35.07
N VAL A 17 7.77 31.88 -36.27
CA VAL A 17 7.26 31.23 -37.49
C VAL A 17 8.22 30.14 -38.00
N ALA A 18 9.51 30.22 -37.64
CA ALA A 18 10.53 29.26 -38.04
C ALA A 18 10.56 27.98 -37.18
N CYS A 19 9.75 27.90 -36.11
CA CYS A 19 9.60 26.70 -35.27
C CYS A 19 8.40 25.84 -35.65
N ASN A 20 7.76 26.05 -36.79
CA ASN A 20 6.96 24.97 -37.37
C ASN A 20 7.94 23.91 -37.88
N PRO A 21 7.96 22.69 -37.31
CA PRO A 21 8.68 21.61 -37.95
C PRO A 21 8.15 21.54 -39.38
N ILE A 22 9.08 21.58 -40.35
CA ILE A 22 8.73 21.28 -41.74
C ILE A 22 8.40 19.81 -41.77
N GLU A 23 7.20 19.44 -41.29
CA GLU A 23 6.63 18.15 -41.60
C GLU A 23 6.39 18.12 -43.09
N ASP A 24 7.17 17.35 -43.80
CA ASP A 24 6.87 17.03 -45.17
C ASP A 24 5.54 16.27 -45.19
N LYS A 25 4.46 17.03 -45.44
CA LYS A 25 3.10 16.46 -45.42
C LYS A 25 2.95 15.36 -46.46
N SER A 26 3.72 15.43 -47.55
CA SER A 26 3.66 14.40 -48.59
C SER A 26 4.27 13.10 -48.12
N LEU A 27 5.40 13.11 -47.38
CA LEU A 27 5.98 11.92 -46.77
C LEU A 27 5.09 11.33 -45.68
N ARG A 28 4.48 12.21 -44.89
CA ARG A 28 3.52 11.73 -43.87
C ARG A 28 2.28 11.11 -44.52
N ASP A 29 1.70 11.76 -45.51
CA ASP A 29 0.50 11.30 -46.19
C ASP A 29 0.79 10.03 -47.00
N ASP A 30 1.98 9.92 -47.63
CA ASP A 30 2.45 8.70 -48.27
C ASP A 30 2.67 7.56 -47.26
N TYR A 31 3.26 7.84 -46.11
CA TYR A 31 3.42 6.86 -45.06
C TYR A 31 2.06 6.34 -44.54
N ILE A 32 1.11 7.23 -44.26
CA ILE A 32 -0.22 6.87 -43.78
C ILE A 32 -0.99 6.10 -44.86
N THR A 33 -0.90 6.52 -46.13
CA THR A 33 -1.60 5.90 -47.27
C THR A 33 -1.02 4.52 -47.59
N ASN A 34 0.29 4.33 -47.45
CA ASN A 34 1.00 3.08 -47.76
C ASN A 34 1.23 2.18 -46.55
N ALA A 35 0.84 2.62 -45.35
CA ALA A 35 1.04 1.86 -44.12
C ALA A 35 0.22 0.56 -44.03
N GLY A 36 -0.65 0.30 -45.01
CA GLY A 36 -1.53 -0.87 -45.04
C GLY A 36 -2.78 -0.69 -44.17
N THR A 37 -3.46 -1.79 -43.93
CA THR A 37 -4.65 -1.83 -43.07
C THR A 37 -4.19 -1.99 -41.61
N PRO A 38 -4.62 -1.10 -40.68
CA PRO A 38 -4.31 -1.31 -39.28
C PRO A 38 -4.96 -2.60 -38.77
N VAL A 39 -4.29 -3.28 -37.86
CA VAL A 39 -4.88 -4.41 -37.14
C VAL A 39 -6.11 -3.97 -36.35
N THR A 40 -7.08 -4.83 -36.18
CA THR A 40 -8.22 -4.58 -35.30
C THR A 40 -7.82 -4.87 -33.85
N SER A 41 -8.64 -4.44 -32.87
CA SER A 41 -8.46 -4.76 -31.44
C SER A 41 -8.46 -6.28 -31.21
N GLU A 42 -9.35 -7.00 -31.87
CA GLU A 42 -9.46 -8.46 -31.76
C GLU A 42 -8.22 -9.17 -32.34
N GLU A 43 -7.73 -8.71 -33.50
CA GLU A 43 -6.52 -9.26 -34.11
C GLU A 43 -5.31 -8.99 -33.19
N LEU A 44 -5.15 -7.75 -32.68
CA LEU A 44 -4.10 -7.39 -31.76
C LEU A 44 -4.16 -8.29 -30.52
N THR A 45 -5.33 -8.43 -29.92
CA THR A 45 -5.54 -9.26 -28.72
C THR A 45 -5.12 -10.72 -28.96
N SER A 46 -5.35 -11.26 -30.16
CA SER A 46 -5.02 -12.64 -30.51
C SER A 46 -3.52 -12.93 -30.57
N TYR A 47 -2.68 -11.90 -30.63
CA TYR A 47 -1.21 -12.01 -30.64
C TYR A 47 -0.59 -11.87 -29.25
N LEU A 48 -1.41 -11.59 -28.24
CA LEU A 48 -0.95 -11.29 -26.89
C LEU A 48 -1.16 -12.49 -25.96
N HIS A 49 -0.16 -12.76 -25.15
CA HIS A 49 -0.22 -13.74 -24.08
C HIS A 49 -0.01 -13.06 -22.74
N VAL A 50 -0.95 -13.30 -21.84
CA VAL A 50 -0.94 -12.80 -20.46
C VAL A 50 -1.17 -14.01 -19.56
N ASP A 51 -0.13 -14.46 -18.91
CA ASP A 51 -0.15 -15.69 -18.12
C ASP A 51 0.32 -15.43 -16.68
N GLN A 52 -0.32 -16.08 -15.72
CA GLN A 52 0.17 -16.22 -14.34
C GLN A 52 0.84 -17.59 -14.22
N PRO A 53 2.18 -17.70 -14.50
CA PRO A 53 2.85 -18.98 -14.72
C PRO A 53 3.03 -19.81 -13.46
N TYR A 54 2.92 -19.22 -12.29
CA TYR A 54 3.15 -19.90 -11.03
C TYR A 54 1.83 -20.30 -10.37
N PRO A 55 1.78 -21.49 -9.74
CA PRO A 55 0.58 -21.92 -9.05
C PRO A 55 0.30 -21.05 -7.81
N ASN A 56 -0.95 -20.67 -7.63
CA ASN A 56 -1.37 -20.00 -6.42
C ASN A 56 -1.48 -20.99 -5.26
N THR A 57 -0.36 -21.22 -4.57
CA THR A 57 -0.30 -22.08 -3.37
C THR A 57 0.16 -21.27 -2.17
N GLU A 58 -0.37 -21.62 -1.00
CA GLU A 58 -0.02 -20.93 0.26
C GLU A 58 1.46 -21.08 0.64
N THR A 59 2.16 -22.05 0.08
CA THR A 59 3.56 -22.36 0.41
C THR A 59 4.57 -21.90 -0.62
N ALA A 60 4.12 -21.53 -1.84
CA ALA A 60 5.03 -21.05 -2.86
C ALA A 60 5.43 -19.60 -2.61
N VAL A 61 6.71 -19.27 -2.70
CA VAL A 61 7.23 -17.90 -2.63
C VAL A 61 6.82 -17.11 -3.87
N GLU A 62 6.96 -17.74 -5.05
CA GLU A 62 6.46 -17.24 -6.32
C GLU A 62 5.04 -17.78 -6.55
N GLY A 63 4.11 -16.95 -7.00
CA GLY A 63 2.73 -17.31 -7.20
C GLY A 63 2.01 -16.33 -8.11
N ASP A 64 0.71 -16.20 -7.93
CA ASP A 64 -0.19 -15.41 -8.77
C ASP A 64 0.16 -13.91 -8.89
N GLN A 65 1.04 -13.40 -8.04
CA GLN A 65 1.56 -12.03 -8.15
C GLN A 65 2.47 -11.81 -9.37
N ILE A 66 3.01 -12.88 -9.97
CA ILE A 66 3.90 -12.77 -11.13
C ILE A 66 3.10 -13.02 -12.40
N VAL A 67 3.13 -12.06 -13.31
CA VAL A 67 2.45 -12.14 -14.62
C VAL A 67 3.49 -12.07 -15.73
N SER A 68 3.42 -13.03 -16.65
CA SER A 68 4.22 -13.06 -17.88
C SER A 68 3.41 -12.42 -19.01
N LEU A 69 4.01 -11.45 -19.67
CA LEU A 69 3.44 -10.68 -20.77
C LEU A 69 4.25 -10.92 -22.03
N LYS A 70 3.57 -11.24 -23.15
CA LYS A 70 4.24 -11.51 -24.43
C LYS A 70 3.40 -11.05 -25.60
N ASN A 71 4.02 -10.36 -26.53
CA ASN A 71 3.49 -10.09 -27.87
C ASN A 71 4.20 -11.00 -28.88
N ASP A 72 3.47 -11.88 -29.56
CA ASP A 72 4.00 -12.77 -30.59
C ASP A 72 4.27 -12.08 -31.93
N ARG A 73 3.86 -10.82 -32.06
CA ARG A 73 4.05 -10.00 -33.26
C ARG A 73 4.82 -8.72 -32.94
N PRO A 74 6.12 -8.84 -32.57
CA PRO A 74 6.91 -7.69 -32.14
C PRO A 74 7.08 -6.61 -33.21
N GLU A 75 6.82 -6.93 -34.48
CA GLU A 75 6.75 -5.95 -35.54
C GLU A 75 5.55 -4.98 -35.41
N ILE A 76 4.52 -5.34 -34.63
CA ILE A 76 3.45 -4.45 -34.21
C ILE A 76 3.90 -3.82 -32.89
N GLY A 77 4.74 -2.78 -32.98
CA GLY A 77 5.32 -2.13 -31.83
C GLY A 77 4.28 -1.44 -30.95
N GLY A 78 4.45 -1.58 -29.65
CA GLY A 78 3.54 -0.98 -28.66
C GLY A 78 4.10 -1.05 -27.24
N VAL A 79 3.20 -0.89 -26.28
CA VAL A 79 3.52 -0.93 -24.85
C VAL A 79 2.41 -1.62 -24.07
N TRP A 80 2.82 -2.33 -23.02
CA TRP A 80 1.88 -2.88 -22.05
C TRP A 80 1.48 -1.82 -21.03
N HIS A 81 0.23 -1.80 -20.69
CA HIS A 81 -0.36 -0.99 -19.63
C HIS A 81 -0.79 -1.92 -18.52
N VAL A 82 -0.22 -1.76 -17.34
CA VAL A 82 -0.57 -2.50 -16.13
C VAL A 82 -1.31 -1.55 -15.20
N VAL A 83 -2.58 -1.80 -14.97
CA VAL A 83 -3.45 -0.98 -14.13
C VAL A 83 -3.54 -1.59 -12.75
N THR A 84 -3.22 -0.80 -11.73
CA THR A 84 -3.29 -1.18 -10.32
C THR A 84 -4.07 -0.15 -9.52
N SER A 85 -4.37 -0.44 -8.26
CA SER A 85 -4.98 0.54 -7.35
C SER A 85 -4.12 1.78 -7.09
N MET A 86 -2.80 1.67 -7.36
CA MET A 86 -1.84 2.78 -7.20
C MET A 86 -1.67 3.61 -8.48
N GLY A 87 -2.32 3.20 -9.57
CA GLY A 87 -2.22 3.86 -10.88
C GLY A 87 -1.77 2.91 -11.98
N GLU A 88 -1.31 3.48 -13.07
CA GLU A 88 -0.93 2.78 -14.28
C GLU A 88 0.58 2.76 -14.47
N THR A 89 1.11 1.59 -14.82
CA THR A 89 2.52 1.40 -15.17
C THR A 89 2.65 1.00 -16.62
N ILE A 90 3.57 1.63 -17.35
CA ILE A 90 3.82 1.36 -18.78
C ILE A 90 5.12 0.56 -18.93
N LEU A 91 5.02 -0.62 -19.57
CA LEU A 91 6.16 -1.49 -19.87
C LEU A 91 6.43 -1.47 -21.37
N LYS A 92 7.69 -1.20 -21.76
CA LYS A 92 8.08 -0.95 -23.15
C LYS A 92 8.68 -2.18 -23.87
N SER A 93 8.56 -3.35 -23.27
CA SER A 93 9.09 -4.58 -23.84
C SER A 93 7.98 -5.45 -24.38
N ASP A 94 8.16 -6.06 -25.54
CA ASP A 94 7.20 -7.02 -26.13
C ASP A 94 7.09 -8.31 -25.31
N SER A 95 8.13 -8.65 -24.56
CA SER A 95 8.13 -9.80 -23.64
C SER A 95 8.75 -9.38 -22.32
N CYS A 96 8.02 -9.48 -21.23
CA CYS A 96 8.47 -9.11 -19.90
C CYS A 96 7.64 -9.82 -18.83
N THR A 97 8.07 -9.68 -17.59
CA THR A 97 7.28 -10.07 -16.42
C THR A 97 6.95 -8.84 -15.58
N TYR A 98 5.80 -8.86 -14.95
CA TYR A 98 5.41 -7.88 -13.95
C TYR A 98 5.09 -8.58 -12.63
N THR A 99 5.47 -7.98 -11.52
CA THR A 99 5.21 -8.51 -10.17
C THR A 99 4.33 -7.53 -9.43
N TYR A 100 3.12 -7.96 -9.10
CA TYR A 100 2.20 -7.18 -8.26
C TYR A 100 2.66 -7.20 -6.81
N GLU A 101 2.59 -6.06 -6.15
CA GLU A 101 3.02 -5.89 -4.76
C GLU A 101 1.89 -6.02 -3.75
N SER A 102 0.65 -6.19 -4.23
CA SER A 102 -0.54 -6.30 -3.37
C SER A 102 -1.55 -7.27 -3.94
N ASN A 103 -2.39 -7.82 -3.07
CA ASN A 103 -3.56 -8.59 -3.48
C ASN A 103 -4.62 -7.66 -4.07
N GLY A 104 -5.39 -8.17 -5.04
CA GLY A 104 -6.46 -7.42 -5.68
C GLY A 104 -6.86 -7.95 -7.04
N GLU A 105 -7.84 -7.28 -7.62
CA GLU A 105 -8.25 -7.44 -9.01
C GLU A 105 -7.60 -6.30 -9.81
N PHE A 106 -6.89 -6.68 -10.86
CA PHE A 106 -6.13 -5.79 -11.72
C PHE A 106 -6.44 -6.08 -13.17
N GLU A 107 -5.92 -5.27 -14.08
CA GLU A 107 -6.01 -5.50 -15.51
C GLU A 107 -4.73 -5.12 -16.24
N VAL A 108 -4.51 -5.77 -17.37
CA VAL A 108 -3.40 -5.50 -18.27
C VAL A 108 -3.95 -5.38 -19.68
N TYR A 109 -3.48 -4.44 -20.47
CA TYR A 109 -3.79 -4.32 -21.89
C TYR A 109 -2.57 -3.82 -22.67
N TYR A 110 -2.62 -3.92 -23.99
CA TYR A 110 -1.54 -3.51 -24.88
C TYR A 110 -2.02 -2.41 -25.81
N VAL A 111 -1.23 -1.35 -25.93
CA VAL A 111 -1.50 -0.27 -26.88
C VAL A 111 -0.41 -0.27 -27.93
N ALA A 112 -0.81 -0.46 -29.18
CA ALA A 112 0.08 -0.56 -30.32
C ALA A 112 -0.12 0.57 -31.32
N LEU A 113 0.92 0.82 -32.13
CA LEU A 113 0.83 1.65 -33.31
C LEU A 113 0.82 0.74 -34.55
N SER A 114 -0.31 0.68 -35.26
CA SER A 114 -0.47 -0.13 -36.47
C SER A 114 -0.97 0.72 -37.63
N ALA A 115 -0.26 0.73 -38.72
CA ALA A 115 -0.59 1.52 -39.94
C ALA A 115 -0.95 2.98 -39.62
N GLY A 116 -0.19 3.62 -38.75
CA GLY A 116 -0.38 5.02 -38.35
C GLY A 116 -1.57 5.28 -37.42
N LYS A 117 -2.21 4.22 -36.89
CA LYS A 117 -3.29 4.31 -35.90
C LYS A 117 -2.90 3.68 -34.57
N ILE A 118 -3.39 4.26 -33.50
CA ILE A 118 -3.31 3.66 -32.16
C ILE A 118 -4.43 2.63 -32.07
N VAL A 119 -4.07 1.41 -31.69
CA VAL A 119 -4.97 0.29 -31.49
C VAL A 119 -4.75 -0.27 -30.09
N GLU A 120 -5.84 -0.45 -29.35
CA GLU A 120 -5.84 -1.01 -28.00
C GLU A 120 -6.39 -2.43 -28.03
N SER A 121 -5.76 -3.34 -27.31
CA SER A 121 -6.22 -4.72 -27.15
C SER A 121 -7.44 -4.80 -26.23
N ALA A 122 -8.04 -5.98 -26.11
CA ALA A 122 -8.89 -6.27 -24.98
C ALA A 122 -8.10 -6.18 -23.67
N HIS A 123 -8.80 -5.89 -22.56
CA HIS A 123 -8.23 -5.90 -21.22
C HIS A 123 -8.23 -7.32 -20.64
N PHE A 124 -7.11 -7.74 -20.12
CA PHE A 124 -6.92 -9.04 -19.49
C PHE A 124 -7.07 -8.88 -17.98
N PRO A 125 -8.07 -9.49 -17.33
CA PRO A 125 -8.23 -9.44 -15.89
C PRO A 125 -7.15 -10.27 -15.20
N ILE A 126 -6.58 -9.76 -14.14
CA ILE A 126 -5.55 -10.40 -13.30
C ILE A 126 -6.06 -10.42 -11.86
N THR A 127 -6.14 -11.61 -11.27
CA THR A 127 -6.48 -11.78 -9.86
C THR A 127 -5.23 -12.19 -9.08
N VAL A 128 -4.88 -11.40 -8.07
CA VAL A 128 -3.73 -11.67 -7.19
C VAL A 128 -4.23 -11.87 -5.77
N THR A 129 -3.97 -13.02 -5.19
CA THR A 129 -4.53 -13.41 -3.88
C THR A 129 -3.48 -13.76 -2.84
N ASN A 130 -2.20 -13.88 -3.23
CA ASN A 130 -1.19 -14.48 -2.34
C ASN A 130 0.15 -13.73 -2.35
N VAL A 131 0.09 -12.40 -2.16
CA VAL A 131 1.30 -11.59 -1.97
C VAL A 131 1.71 -11.64 -0.51
N PHE A 132 3.02 -11.79 -0.25
CA PHE A 132 3.56 -11.63 1.09
C PHE A 132 3.47 -10.17 1.53
N ASP A 133 2.79 -9.95 2.66
CA ASP A 133 2.71 -8.64 3.25
C ASP A 133 3.86 -8.42 4.25
N PRO A 134 4.79 -7.48 4.00
CA PRO A 134 5.86 -7.16 4.94
C PRO A 134 5.36 -6.81 6.35
N TRP A 135 4.17 -6.23 6.47
CA TRP A 135 3.56 -5.93 7.76
C TRP A 135 3.17 -7.20 8.53
N ALA A 136 2.68 -8.22 7.82
CA ALA A 136 2.49 -9.52 8.42
C ALA A 136 3.82 -10.10 8.91
N GLY A 137 4.91 -9.89 8.15
CA GLY A 137 6.26 -10.24 8.55
C GLY A 137 6.70 -9.54 9.83
N TYR A 138 6.53 -8.23 9.94
CA TYR A 138 6.84 -7.48 11.15
C TYR A 138 6.08 -8.01 12.36
N LEU A 139 4.78 -8.28 12.18
CA LEU A 139 3.92 -8.70 13.29
C LEU A 139 4.18 -10.14 13.72
N THR A 140 4.46 -11.06 12.78
CA THR A 140 4.55 -12.51 13.04
C THR A 140 5.98 -13.06 13.01
N GLY A 141 6.94 -12.30 12.49
CA GLY A 141 8.30 -12.76 12.28
C GLY A 141 8.49 -13.58 11.00
N ALA A 142 7.46 -13.73 10.15
CA ALA A 142 7.58 -14.40 8.87
C ALA A 142 8.53 -13.64 7.94
N LYS A 143 9.33 -14.35 7.18
CA LYS A 143 10.29 -13.79 6.22
C LYS A 143 9.71 -13.70 4.82
N ASP A 144 8.85 -14.63 4.49
CA ASP A 144 8.13 -14.73 3.23
C ASP A 144 6.85 -15.56 3.43
N LYS A 145 6.07 -15.76 2.36
CA LYS A 145 4.80 -16.48 2.44
C LYS A 145 4.95 -18.00 2.67
N ALA A 146 6.13 -18.57 2.46
CA ALA A 146 6.41 -19.97 2.74
C ALA A 146 6.69 -20.22 4.24
N ASP A 147 6.99 -19.17 5.00
CA ASP A 147 7.28 -19.26 6.45
C ASP A 147 6.01 -19.41 7.29
N ARG A 148 5.22 -20.44 6.96
CA ARG A 148 3.90 -20.71 7.56
C ARG A 148 3.94 -20.97 9.06
N GLY A 149 5.08 -21.40 9.58
CA GLY A 149 5.28 -21.68 11.01
C GLY A 149 5.64 -20.45 11.84
N ALA A 150 5.85 -19.30 11.19
CA ALA A 150 6.29 -18.10 11.88
C ALA A 150 5.24 -17.61 12.89
N LYS A 151 5.74 -17.32 14.08
CA LYS A 151 4.96 -16.70 15.15
C LYS A 151 5.83 -15.83 16.02
N LYS A 152 5.28 -14.72 16.50
CA LYS A 152 5.98 -13.77 17.35
C LYS A 152 5.12 -13.40 18.55
N THR A 153 5.77 -13.31 19.71
CA THR A 153 5.15 -12.84 20.95
C THR A 153 5.41 -11.38 21.13
N TRP A 154 4.38 -10.63 21.47
CA TRP A 154 4.44 -9.22 21.83
C TRP A 154 4.02 -9.05 23.27
N ALA A 155 4.79 -8.25 24.00
CA ALA A 155 4.56 -7.93 25.40
C ALA A 155 4.53 -6.41 25.61
N TRP A 156 4.15 -5.97 26.79
CA TRP A 156 4.20 -4.55 27.14
C TRP A 156 5.62 -4.00 27.07
N ARG A 157 5.75 -2.83 26.46
CA ARG A 157 6.96 -2.03 26.46
C ARG A 157 6.82 -0.91 27.49
N GLU A 158 7.72 -0.86 28.47
CA GLU A 158 7.79 0.28 29.36
C GLU A 158 8.43 1.44 28.64
N VAL A 159 7.71 2.56 28.56
CA VAL A 159 8.17 3.84 28.03
C VAL A 159 8.09 4.89 29.13
N SER A 160 8.80 6.03 28.96
CA SER A 160 8.89 7.06 30.00
C SER A 160 7.54 7.61 30.48
N TRP A 161 6.50 7.49 29.67
CA TRP A 161 5.13 7.95 29.95
C TRP A 161 4.16 6.81 30.35
N GLY A 162 4.66 5.58 30.36
CA GLY A 162 3.86 4.40 30.58
C GLY A 162 3.48 3.67 29.27
N SER A 163 3.13 2.40 29.40
CA SER A 163 2.81 1.52 28.26
C SER A 163 1.41 1.75 27.71
N VAL A 164 0.54 2.33 28.49
CA VAL A 164 -0.85 2.67 28.17
C VAL A 164 -1.12 4.10 28.59
N CYS A 165 -1.68 4.89 27.71
CA CYS A 165 -2.09 6.24 28.09
C CYS A 165 -3.25 6.76 27.23
N ASN A 166 -3.95 7.75 27.77
CA ASN A 166 -4.89 8.55 26.99
C ASN A 166 -4.13 9.68 26.31
N MET A 167 -4.36 9.85 25.04
CA MET A 167 -3.86 11.01 24.33
C MET A 167 -4.72 12.23 24.67
N GLY A 168 -4.08 13.28 25.15
CA GLY A 168 -4.75 14.55 25.42
C GLY A 168 -5.23 15.25 24.15
N ALA A 169 -5.97 16.32 24.35
CA ALA A 169 -6.57 17.15 23.29
C ALA A 169 -5.56 17.60 22.22
N HIS A 170 -6.04 17.81 21.00
CA HIS A 170 -5.36 18.49 19.89
C HIS A 170 -4.30 17.72 19.09
N GLY A 171 -4.42 16.45 18.87
CA GLY A 171 -3.61 15.75 17.89
C GLY A 171 -2.19 15.45 18.34
N GLY A 172 -2.03 15.01 19.58
CA GLY A 172 -0.72 14.62 20.12
C GLY A 172 0.08 13.72 19.17
N TRP A 173 -0.58 12.77 18.50
CA TRP A 173 0.03 11.90 17.48
C TRP A 173 0.61 12.69 16.28
N LYS A 174 0.05 13.85 15.91
CA LYS A 174 0.56 14.70 14.82
C LYS A 174 1.91 15.31 15.14
N TYR A 175 2.27 15.37 16.41
CA TYR A 175 3.60 15.83 16.83
C TYR A 175 4.69 14.78 16.57
N ALA A 176 4.34 13.52 16.37
CA ALA A 176 5.29 12.50 15.92
C ALA A 176 5.92 12.86 14.58
N SER A 177 5.15 13.44 13.66
CA SER A 177 5.65 13.93 12.38
C SER A 177 6.56 15.14 12.48
N ALA A 178 6.53 15.87 13.59
CA ALA A 178 7.39 17.02 13.88
C ALA A 178 8.68 16.67 14.64
N GLY A 179 9.04 15.39 14.70
CA GLY A 179 10.25 14.91 15.39
C GLY A 179 10.05 14.58 16.87
N TYR A 180 8.84 14.60 17.35
CA TYR A 180 8.50 14.06 18.66
C TYR A 180 8.23 12.57 18.54
N THR A 181 8.88 11.76 19.36
CA THR A 181 8.57 10.34 19.39
C THR A 181 7.29 10.09 20.19
N PRO A 182 6.54 9.02 19.90
CA PRO A 182 5.39 8.63 20.72
C PRO A 182 5.71 8.52 22.20
N GLU A 183 6.96 8.23 22.54
CA GLU A 183 7.44 8.09 23.92
C GLU A 183 7.63 9.44 24.63
N SER A 184 7.67 10.55 23.93
CA SER A 184 8.14 11.79 24.53
C SER A 184 7.07 12.81 24.89
N ASN A 185 5.86 12.79 24.34
CA ASN A 185 4.97 13.94 24.43
C ASN A 185 3.45 13.70 24.46
N PHE A 186 2.96 12.47 24.53
CA PHE A 186 1.56 12.23 24.24
C PHE A 186 0.64 12.03 25.43
N CYS A 187 1.21 11.75 26.58
CA CYS A 187 0.39 11.42 27.74
C CYS A 187 0.20 12.64 28.62
N TRP A 188 -0.94 13.28 28.53
CA TRP A 188 -1.26 14.42 29.37
C TRP A 188 -1.72 14.03 30.76
N TRP A 189 -2.44 12.93 30.88
CA TRP A 189 -2.96 12.43 32.13
C TRP A 189 -3.46 10.99 31.96
N GLY A 190 -3.52 10.27 33.04
CA GLY A 190 -3.95 8.87 33.02
C GLY A 190 -2.87 7.88 32.59
N ASN A 191 -1.57 8.25 32.70
CA ASN A 191 -0.47 7.34 32.42
C ASN A 191 -0.60 6.09 33.25
N VAL A 192 -0.67 4.95 32.58
CA VAL A 192 -0.62 3.65 33.22
C VAL A 192 0.82 3.17 33.16
N LYS A 193 1.44 3.03 34.30
CA LYS A 193 2.80 2.47 34.42
C LYS A 193 2.75 0.97 34.34
N MET A 194 3.91 0.33 34.10
CA MET A 194 4.03 -1.12 34.12
C MET A 194 3.52 -1.74 35.43
N SER A 195 3.64 -1.02 36.55
CA SER A 195 3.06 -1.45 37.83
C SER A 195 1.53 -1.48 37.84
N ASP A 196 0.90 -0.81 36.93
CA ASP A 196 -0.56 -0.66 36.90
C ASP A 196 -1.22 -1.58 35.86
N VAL A 197 -0.44 -2.22 35.02
CA VAL A 197 -0.87 -3.27 34.08
C VAL A 197 -0.32 -4.62 34.51
N SER A 198 -0.94 -5.68 34.05
CA SER A 198 -0.42 -7.01 34.24
C SER A 198 0.76 -7.22 33.28
N ALA A 199 1.97 -6.97 33.74
CA ALA A 199 3.19 -6.96 32.93
C ALA A 199 3.43 -8.27 32.18
N ASP A 200 2.91 -9.39 32.70
CA ASP A 200 3.06 -10.73 32.13
C ASP A 200 2.01 -11.06 31.06
N GLU A 201 1.04 -10.18 30.81
CA GLU A 201 0.13 -10.32 29.67
C GLU A 201 0.90 -10.24 28.36
N LYS A 202 0.51 -11.04 27.38
CA LYS A 202 1.15 -11.08 26.06
C LYS A 202 0.19 -11.41 24.93
N MET A 203 0.61 -11.10 23.72
CA MET A 203 -0.08 -11.47 22.49
C MET A 203 0.86 -12.32 21.63
N VAL A 204 0.32 -13.33 20.97
CA VAL A 204 1.04 -14.11 19.96
C VAL A 204 0.32 -13.94 18.64
N PHE A 205 1.06 -13.53 17.61
CA PHE A 205 0.58 -13.46 16.23
C PHE A 205 1.25 -14.55 15.42
N GLU A 206 0.43 -15.35 14.72
CA GLU A 206 0.87 -16.46 13.87
C GLU A 206 0.58 -16.14 12.41
N TYR A 207 1.55 -16.35 11.52
CA TYR A 207 1.40 -16.03 10.11
C TYR A 207 0.34 -16.89 9.44
N ALA A 208 0.37 -18.23 9.65
CA ALA A 208 -0.61 -19.13 9.06
C ALA A 208 -2.02 -18.83 9.57
N GLY A 209 -2.90 -18.44 8.65
CA GLY A 209 -4.29 -18.08 8.95
C GLY A 209 -4.44 -16.74 9.68
N SER A 210 -3.38 -15.91 9.70
CA SER A 210 -3.38 -14.57 10.32
C SER A 210 -3.98 -14.62 11.74
N LYS A 211 -3.52 -15.58 12.56
CA LYS A 211 -4.09 -15.84 13.90
C LYS A 211 -3.49 -14.92 14.94
N MET A 212 -4.32 -14.58 15.91
CA MET A 212 -3.93 -13.83 17.10
C MET A 212 -4.44 -14.56 18.35
N THR A 213 -3.59 -14.65 19.36
CA THR A 213 -3.96 -15.16 20.69
C THR A 213 -3.46 -14.20 21.75
N THR A 214 -4.34 -13.77 22.64
CA THR A 214 -4.00 -13.00 23.84
C THR A 214 -4.00 -13.90 25.06
N TYR A 215 -3.06 -13.64 25.95
CA TYR A 215 -2.85 -14.42 27.17
C TYR A 215 -2.93 -13.53 28.40
N ASN A 216 -3.55 -14.05 29.44
CA ASN A 216 -3.50 -13.48 30.77
C ASN A 216 -2.10 -13.64 31.38
N ALA A 217 -1.82 -12.94 32.48
CA ALA A 217 -0.56 -13.01 33.19
C ALA A 217 -0.21 -14.42 33.72
N ASP A 218 -1.20 -15.22 34.03
CA ASP A 218 -1.02 -16.62 34.46
C ASP A 218 -0.73 -17.59 33.28
N GLY A 219 -0.66 -17.08 32.07
CA GLY A 219 -0.43 -17.83 30.85
C GLY A 219 -1.67 -18.52 30.28
N SER A 220 -2.83 -18.36 30.88
CA SER A 220 -4.09 -18.86 30.33
C SER A 220 -4.49 -18.01 29.09
N VAL A 221 -5.18 -18.65 28.13
CA VAL A 221 -5.69 -17.95 26.94
C VAL A 221 -6.82 -17.00 27.36
N LYS A 222 -6.66 -15.72 27.05
CA LYS A 222 -7.67 -14.68 27.25
C LYS A 222 -8.65 -14.64 26.09
N ALA A 223 -8.12 -14.62 24.86
CA ALA A 223 -8.92 -14.60 23.63
C ALA A 223 -8.13 -15.14 22.44
N THR A 224 -8.84 -15.55 21.40
CA THR A 224 -8.27 -15.92 20.10
C THR A 224 -9.04 -15.23 18.99
N GLY A 225 -8.37 -14.90 17.91
CA GLY A 225 -8.97 -14.25 16.74
C GLY A 225 -8.02 -14.24 15.57
N THR A 226 -8.25 -13.31 14.67
CA THR A 226 -7.43 -13.07 13.48
C THR A 226 -7.02 -11.61 13.44
N PHE A 227 -6.03 -11.30 12.59
CA PHE A 227 -5.59 -9.94 12.31
C PHE A 227 -5.56 -9.67 10.81
N GLY A 228 -5.57 -8.39 10.46
CA GLY A 228 -5.37 -7.87 9.13
C GLY A 228 -4.89 -6.43 9.19
N PHE A 229 -4.64 -5.84 8.03
CA PHE A 229 -4.18 -4.46 7.93
C PHE A 229 -5.03 -3.66 6.94
N ASN A 230 -5.25 -2.40 7.25
CA ASN A 230 -5.63 -1.39 6.28
C ASN A 230 -4.45 -0.42 6.14
N LYS A 231 -3.89 -0.33 4.93
CA LYS A 231 -2.73 0.52 4.61
C LYS A 231 -3.12 1.92 4.14
N GLU A 232 -4.40 2.22 4.07
CA GLU A 232 -4.82 3.60 3.88
C GLU A 232 -4.34 4.45 5.06
N VAL A 233 -3.68 5.54 4.74
CA VAL A 233 -3.19 6.51 5.73
C VAL A 233 -4.31 7.51 5.98
N PRO A 234 -5.06 7.38 7.08
CA PRO A 234 -6.23 8.22 7.32
C PRO A 234 -5.86 9.64 7.71
N GLU A 235 -4.67 9.83 8.28
CA GLU A 235 -4.18 11.12 8.77
C GLU A 235 -2.64 11.14 8.82
N ASP A 236 -2.05 12.32 8.85
CA ASP A 236 -0.60 12.50 9.01
C ASP A 236 -0.08 11.77 10.26
N ALA A 237 1.12 11.22 10.17
CA ALA A 237 1.80 10.46 11.21
C ALA A 237 1.20 9.08 11.56
N VAL A 238 0.19 8.62 10.83
CA VAL A 238 -0.36 7.27 10.95
C VAL A 238 0.14 6.44 9.78
N LEU A 239 0.68 5.26 10.06
CA LEU A 239 1.19 4.35 9.02
C LEU A 239 0.05 3.60 8.30
N GLY A 240 -1.06 3.41 8.98
CA GLY A 240 -2.23 2.64 8.57
C GLY A 240 -2.91 2.05 9.79
N SER A 241 -3.63 0.95 9.65
CA SER A 241 -4.35 0.33 10.77
C SER A 241 -4.11 -1.17 10.89
N LEU A 242 -3.99 -1.63 12.13
CA LEU A 242 -4.11 -3.05 12.50
C LEU A 242 -5.59 -3.32 12.83
N ILE A 243 -6.17 -4.33 12.21
CA ILE A 243 -7.53 -4.78 12.47
C ILE A 243 -7.46 -6.15 13.13
N THR A 244 -8.20 -6.36 14.23
CA THR A 244 -8.21 -7.63 14.96
C THR A 244 -9.64 -8.09 15.22
N THR A 245 -9.85 -9.39 15.38
CA THR A 245 -11.13 -9.95 15.82
C THR A 245 -11.11 -10.40 17.29
N ALA A 246 -9.94 -10.31 17.94
CA ALA A 246 -9.76 -10.50 19.37
C ALA A 246 -9.20 -9.21 20.00
N PRO A 247 -9.48 -8.94 21.28
CA PRO A 247 -8.91 -7.78 21.95
C PRO A 247 -7.39 -7.88 22.06
N THR A 248 -6.71 -6.78 21.89
CA THR A 248 -5.30 -6.65 22.26
C THR A 248 -5.16 -6.63 23.78
N ILE A 249 -3.94 -6.84 24.29
CA ILE A 249 -3.69 -6.59 25.70
C ILE A 249 -3.76 -5.07 25.94
N GLY A 250 -4.54 -4.65 26.93
CA GLY A 250 -4.82 -3.26 27.22
C GLY A 250 -5.99 -3.14 28.18
N ALA A 251 -5.69 -3.15 29.47
CA ALA A 251 -6.67 -3.45 30.51
C ALA A 251 -7.73 -2.37 30.75
N ARG A 252 -7.57 -1.13 30.30
CA ARG A 252 -8.45 -0.05 30.77
C ARG A 252 -9.54 0.41 29.79
N PHE A 253 -9.42 0.11 28.52
CA PHE A 253 -10.39 0.61 27.55
C PHE A 253 -11.56 -0.32 27.35
N ASP A 254 -11.44 -1.59 27.70
CA ASP A 254 -12.56 -2.53 27.79
C ASP A 254 -13.49 -2.20 28.98
N GLU A 255 -12.95 -1.52 30.01
CA GLU A 255 -13.67 -1.18 31.23
C GLU A 255 -14.58 0.04 31.10
N VAL A 256 -14.41 0.88 30.10
CA VAL A 256 -15.20 2.12 29.96
C VAL A 256 -16.54 1.90 29.26
N GLY A 257 -16.96 0.65 29.07
CA GLY A 257 -18.28 0.33 28.51
C GLY A 257 -18.46 0.69 27.04
N GLN A 258 -17.38 0.84 26.31
CA GLN A 258 -17.35 1.40 24.96
C GLN A 258 -17.26 0.33 23.85
N GLY A 259 -17.37 -0.94 24.21
CA GLY A 259 -17.22 -2.04 23.26
C GLY A 259 -15.77 -2.36 22.91
N GLN A 260 -15.56 -3.53 22.33
CA GLN A 260 -14.24 -3.92 21.84
C GLN A 260 -13.82 -3.05 20.67
N ASN A 261 -12.68 -2.41 20.79
CA ASN A 261 -12.01 -1.82 19.66
C ASN A 261 -11.27 -2.92 18.89
N ASN A 262 -11.60 -3.02 17.62
CA ASN A 262 -11.01 -4.00 16.71
C ASN A 262 -10.19 -3.34 15.59
N SER A 263 -10.08 -2.02 15.59
CA SER A 263 -9.28 -1.27 14.62
C SER A 263 -8.40 -0.27 15.34
N PHE A 264 -7.11 -0.39 15.13
CA PHE A 264 -6.08 0.41 15.79
C PHE A 264 -5.21 1.10 14.76
N TYR A 265 -5.02 2.39 14.88
CA TYR A 265 -4.04 3.10 14.09
C TYR A 265 -2.61 2.75 14.51
N LEU A 266 -1.73 2.55 13.53
CA LEU A 266 -0.33 2.23 13.75
C LEU A 266 0.49 3.52 13.74
N LEU A 267 1.18 3.82 14.84
CA LEU A 267 2.07 4.97 14.98
C LEU A 267 3.53 4.57 14.79
N THR A 268 3.93 3.46 15.38
CA THR A 268 5.23 2.81 15.21
C THR A 268 4.96 1.38 14.85
N PHE A 269 5.63 0.87 13.83
CA PHE A 269 5.48 -0.52 13.45
C PHE A 269 6.71 -1.02 12.70
N ASP A 270 7.46 -1.87 13.34
CA ASP A 270 8.65 -2.53 12.79
C ASP A 270 8.82 -3.94 13.39
N ASN A 271 9.99 -4.56 13.18
CA ASN A 271 10.28 -5.88 13.70
C ASN A 271 10.31 -5.99 15.21
N ASP A 272 10.54 -4.91 15.92
CA ASP A 272 10.84 -4.90 17.35
C ASP A 272 9.80 -4.18 18.18
N TYR A 273 9.13 -3.18 17.59
CA TYR A 273 8.23 -2.30 18.30
C TYR A 273 6.93 -2.07 17.55
N ILE A 274 5.84 -1.99 18.30
CA ILE A 274 4.53 -1.56 17.81
C ILE A 274 3.91 -0.58 18.78
N THR A 275 3.42 0.53 18.27
CA THR A 275 2.60 1.48 19.01
C THR A 275 1.28 1.63 18.27
N ILE A 276 0.20 1.30 18.96
CA ILE A 276 -1.16 1.40 18.41
C ILE A 276 -1.98 2.38 19.22
N PHE A 277 -2.93 3.02 18.57
CA PHE A 277 -3.95 3.79 19.26
C PHE A 277 -5.33 3.60 18.62
N HIS A 278 -6.36 3.89 19.37
CA HIS A 278 -7.71 3.79 18.88
C HIS A 278 -8.56 5.00 19.27
N LYS A 279 -9.54 5.29 18.43
CA LYS A 279 -10.62 6.21 18.72
C LYS A 279 -11.67 5.50 19.55
N THR A 280 -12.21 6.16 20.56
CA THR A 280 -13.36 5.64 21.27
C THR A 280 -14.61 5.77 20.40
N PRO A 281 -15.39 4.70 20.20
CA PRO A 281 -16.51 4.70 19.24
C PRO A 281 -17.61 5.72 19.53
N SER A 282 -17.74 6.19 20.77
CA SER A 282 -18.85 7.02 21.23
C SER A 282 -18.63 8.51 21.09
N SER A 283 -17.43 8.97 20.76
CA SER A 283 -17.16 10.38 20.77
C SER A 283 -17.47 11.04 19.43
N ALA A 284 -18.15 12.17 19.49
CA ALA A 284 -18.31 13.07 18.36
C ALA A 284 -17.01 13.76 17.95
N MET A 285 -15.86 13.34 18.48
CA MET A 285 -14.51 13.62 18.04
C MET A 285 -14.03 15.06 18.08
N ALA A 286 -14.67 15.88 18.86
CA ALA A 286 -14.17 17.23 19.13
C ALA A 286 -13.07 17.26 20.18
N ASP A 287 -12.89 16.18 20.94
CA ASP A 287 -12.00 16.12 22.08
C ASP A 287 -11.17 14.83 22.10
N TRP A 288 -9.87 14.96 22.38
CA TRP A 288 -8.84 13.90 22.38
C TRP A 288 -8.85 13.03 23.63
N SER A 289 -9.67 13.33 24.60
CA SER A 289 -9.82 12.54 25.81
C SER A 289 -10.24 11.10 25.56
N ASP A 290 -10.65 10.82 24.33
CA ASP A 290 -11.23 9.56 23.93
C ASP A 290 -10.29 8.62 23.16
N TYR A 291 -8.98 8.91 23.12
CA TYR A 291 -8.02 8.07 22.42
C TYR A 291 -7.15 7.28 23.40
N GLY A 292 -7.06 5.99 23.15
CA GLY A 292 -6.16 5.10 23.88
C GLY A 292 -4.91 4.76 23.08
N TRP A 293 -3.78 4.75 23.73
CA TRP A 293 -2.47 4.39 23.19
C TRP A 293 -1.87 3.22 23.93
N TYR A 294 -1.25 2.30 23.18
CA TYR A 294 -0.62 1.11 23.70
C TYR A 294 0.73 0.89 23.02
N ALA A 295 1.74 0.57 23.80
CA ALA A 295 3.09 0.30 23.32
C ALA A 295 3.51 -1.12 23.67
N TYR A 296 4.02 -1.84 22.66
CA TYR A 296 4.46 -3.23 22.82
C TYR A 296 5.84 -3.44 22.18
N PHE A 297 6.52 -4.48 22.63
CA PHE A 297 7.74 -5.00 22.01
C PHE A 297 7.68 -6.53 21.90
N LYS A 298 8.56 -7.09 21.04
CA LYS A 298 8.69 -8.54 20.87
C LYS A 298 9.38 -9.19 22.06
#